data_44018b76ab33a526fa159a7c89e5d709
#
_entry.id   44018b76ab33a526fa159a7c89e5d709
#
_cell.length_a   1.000
_cell.length_b   1.000
_cell.length_c   1.000
_cell.angle_alpha   90.00
_cell.angle_beta   90.00
_cell.angle_gamma   90.00
#
_symmetry.space_group_name_H-M   'P 1'
#
loop_
_entity.id
_entity.type
_entity.pdbx_description
1 polymer ?
#
loop_
_entity_poly.entity_id
_entity_poly.type
_entity_poly.pdbx_seq_one_letter_code
_entity_poly.pdbx_strand_id
1 'polypeptide(L)'
;MTRQPTPAILTGVNEAPGDSYSLTQTTGPIGATELTPAIVERVKLMLAEVHNLDTIKDIRDKAEALRQYAKQAGDSWEAQNHAAEIKVWSERRGGELLRELERGEPSRLRDDDGMFTVDSMMESTVSPYRSALTESDIAPTTAHRWQLLATIPEEVFSETISSVWESEQLKDITTNLMLRKAQEIKRQQKAGGLESQPLPEGKFRIFYADPPWAYGNSGVITGDDNYGRAERHYPAMSIAELCALGLEIKAMADDDAVLFLWVTSPLLAECFEVIKAWGFQYKTSFVWDKVRHNF
;
A
#
# COMPACT_ATOMS: atom_id res chain seq x y z
N MET A 1 -26.42 30.14 25.99
CA MET A 1 -25.67 30.45 24.75
C MET A 1 -24.19 30.26 25.05
N THR A 2 -23.71 29.08 24.86
CA THR A 2 -22.31 28.69 25.11
C THR A 2 -21.57 28.79 23.79
N ARG A 3 -20.68 29.78 23.68
CA ARG A 3 -19.76 29.93 22.53
C ARG A 3 -18.79 28.78 22.54
N GLN A 4 -18.79 28.01 21.47
CA GLN A 4 -17.73 27.01 21.21
C GLN A 4 -16.42 27.73 20.86
N PRO A 5 -15.27 27.23 21.30
CA PRO A 5 -13.99 27.82 20.95
C PRO A 5 -13.64 27.55 19.48
N THR A 6 -13.34 28.61 18.77
CA THR A 6 -12.78 28.58 17.41
C THR A 6 -11.38 27.93 17.48
N PRO A 7 -11.04 26.95 16.65
CA PRO A 7 -9.71 26.38 16.64
C PRO A 7 -8.68 27.42 16.19
N ALA A 8 -7.70 27.69 17.04
CA ALA A 8 -6.54 28.53 16.69
C ALA A 8 -5.68 27.78 15.66
N ILE A 9 -5.61 28.32 14.46
CA ILE A 9 -4.92 27.72 13.33
C ILE A 9 -3.72 28.57 12.95
N LEU A 10 -2.55 27.93 12.94
CA LEU A 10 -1.28 28.40 12.34
C LEU A 10 -0.77 29.77 12.81
N THR A 11 -0.37 29.89 14.06
CA THR A 11 0.60 30.92 14.45
C THR A 11 1.68 30.25 15.32
N GLY A 12 2.88 30.18 14.82
CA GLY A 12 4.06 29.74 15.58
C GLY A 12 5.02 28.90 14.78
N VAL A 13 5.73 29.50 13.84
CA VAL A 13 7.02 28.99 13.37
C VAL A 13 8.07 29.76 14.14
N ASN A 14 8.82 29.09 15.02
CA ASN A 14 9.97 29.66 15.68
C ASN A 14 11.03 29.98 14.63
N GLU A 15 11.47 31.25 14.63
CA GLU A 15 12.47 31.80 13.74
C GLU A 15 13.83 31.13 13.96
N ALA A 16 14.38 30.52 12.91
CA ALA A 16 15.80 30.39 12.74
C ALA A 16 16.31 31.69 12.06
N PRO A 17 17.48 32.24 12.42
CA PRO A 17 17.92 33.53 11.94
C PRO A 17 18.39 33.47 10.48
N GLY A 18 17.67 34.15 9.60
CA GLY A 18 18.10 34.48 8.26
C GLY A 18 17.23 33.95 7.14
N ASP A 19 16.05 34.47 7.03
CA ASP A 19 15.39 34.95 5.82
C ASP A 19 13.92 35.18 6.10
N SER A 20 13.56 36.46 6.12
CA SER A 20 12.20 36.91 6.41
C SER A 20 11.25 36.60 5.26
N TYR A 21 10.65 35.39 5.26
CA TYR A 21 9.43 35.16 4.53
C TYR A 21 8.25 35.50 5.43
N SER A 22 7.85 36.77 5.38
CA SER A 22 6.68 37.25 6.10
C SER A 22 5.40 36.62 5.58
N LEU A 23 4.85 35.68 6.35
CA LEU A 23 3.48 35.16 6.22
C LEU A 23 2.42 36.11 6.81
N THR A 24 2.80 37.35 7.13
CA THR A 24 1.96 38.33 7.86
C THR A 24 1.21 39.29 6.96
N GLN A 25 0.47 38.83 5.97
CA GLN A 25 -0.53 39.67 5.31
C GLN A 25 -1.93 39.04 5.19
N THR A 26 -2.26 38.04 5.98
CA THR A 26 -3.66 37.66 6.22
C THR A 26 -3.87 37.52 7.71
N THR A 27 -4.35 38.58 8.34
CA THR A 27 -4.67 38.67 9.76
C THR A 27 -6.03 38.03 10.05
N GLY A 28 -6.11 36.69 9.94
CA GLY A 28 -7.30 35.93 10.33
C GLY A 28 -6.99 34.44 10.26
N PRO A 29 -7.70 33.56 11.01
CA PRO A 29 -7.59 32.12 10.80
C PRO A 29 -8.04 31.81 9.38
N ILE A 30 -7.18 31.14 8.60
CA ILE A 30 -7.53 30.66 7.26
C ILE A 30 -8.67 29.66 7.43
N GLY A 31 -9.87 30.00 6.95
CA GLY A 31 -11.00 29.07 6.88
C GLY A 31 -10.77 28.03 5.78
N ALA A 32 -11.40 26.87 5.91
CA ALA A 32 -11.28 25.81 4.88
C ALA A 32 -11.73 26.31 3.49
N THR A 33 -12.65 27.26 3.44
CA THR A 33 -13.16 27.91 2.22
C THR A 33 -12.11 28.77 1.50
N GLU A 34 -11.00 29.14 2.18
CA GLU A 34 -9.91 29.93 1.59
C GLU A 34 -8.79 29.08 1.00
N LEU A 35 -8.86 27.74 1.13
CA LEU A 35 -7.87 26.85 0.55
C LEU A 35 -8.01 26.84 -0.98
N THR A 36 -7.02 27.43 -1.63
CA THR A 36 -6.91 27.50 -3.10
C THR A 36 -5.78 26.58 -3.60
N PRO A 37 -5.78 26.20 -4.89
CA PRO A 37 -4.66 25.45 -5.48
C PRO A 37 -3.31 26.13 -5.26
N ALA A 38 -3.24 27.44 -5.28
CA ALA A 38 -2.00 28.20 -5.04
C ALA A 38 -1.48 28.01 -3.61
N ILE A 39 -2.36 27.90 -2.62
CA ILE A 39 -1.97 27.62 -1.23
C ILE A 39 -1.47 26.20 -1.11
N VAL A 40 -2.14 25.24 -1.75
CA VAL A 40 -1.72 23.83 -1.76
C VAL A 40 -0.30 23.71 -2.33
N GLU A 41 -0.02 24.32 -3.50
CA GLU A 41 1.30 24.32 -4.11
C GLU A 41 2.37 24.97 -3.21
N ARG A 42 2.04 26.08 -2.56
CA ARG A 42 2.94 26.72 -1.60
C ARG A 42 3.26 25.80 -0.42
N VAL A 43 2.27 25.08 0.13
CA VAL A 43 2.49 24.15 1.23
C VAL A 43 3.33 22.94 0.76
N LYS A 44 3.17 22.46 -0.46
CA LYS A 44 4.02 21.40 -1.04
C LYS A 44 5.49 21.84 -1.09
N LEU A 45 5.76 23.05 -1.57
CA LEU A 45 7.13 23.60 -1.59
C LEU A 45 7.72 23.71 -0.18
N MET A 46 6.93 24.18 0.78
CA MET A 46 7.35 24.23 2.19
C MET A 46 7.65 22.84 2.75
N LEU A 47 6.81 21.85 2.47
CA LEU A 47 7.00 20.47 2.92
C LEU A 47 8.30 19.86 2.40
N ALA A 48 8.71 20.19 1.18
CA ALA A 48 9.97 19.71 0.61
C ALA A 48 11.20 20.16 1.42
N GLU A 49 11.13 21.33 2.04
CA GLU A 49 12.21 21.91 2.86
C GLU A 49 12.15 21.49 4.34
N VAL A 50 11.04 20.87 4.78
CA VAL A 50 10.89 20.43 6.18
C VAL A 50 11.64 19.12 6.41
N HIS A 51 12.51 19.12 7.45
CA HIS A 51 13.29 17.96 7.88
C HIS A 51 12.92 17.45 9.28
N ASN A 52 11.85 17.98 9.88
CA ASN A 52 11.39 17.65 11.23
C ASN A 52 10.04 16.96 11.16
N LEU A 53 9.93 15.77 11.78
CA LEU A 53 8.71 14.98 11.80
C LEU A 53 7.56 15.63 12.57
N ASP A 54 7.86 16.37 13.64
CA ASP A 54 6.83 17.07 14.43
C ASP A 54 6.16 18.15 13.61
N THR A 55 6.94 18.91 12.85
CA THR A 55 6.41 19.94 11.95
C THR A 55 5.52 19.34 10.88
N ILE A 56 5.94 18.19 10.29
CA ILE A 56 5.16 17.50 9.27
C ILE A 56 3.85 16.96 9.87
N LYS A 57 3.93 16.36 11.05
CA LYS A 57 2.74 15.87 11.78
C LYS A 57 1.78 17.01 12.09
N ASP A 58 2.28 18.15 12.55
CA ASP A 58 1.48 19.34 12.85
C ASP A 58 0.74 19.86 11.60
N ILE A 59 1.44 19.97 10.46
CA ILE A 59 0.83 20.37 9.18
C ILE A 59 -0.25 19.36 8.77
N ARG A 60 0.05 18.07 8.87
CA ARG A 60 -0.88 16.99 8.55
C ARG A 60 -2.13 17.02 9.41
N ASP A 61 -1.97 17.20 10.73
CA ASP A 61 -3.08 17.19 11.68
C ASP A 61 -3.96 18.44 11.51
N LYS A 62 -3.36 19.59 11.22
CA LYS A 62 -4.08 20.82 10.86
C LYS A 62 -4.86 20.67 9.56
N ALA A 63 -4.28 20.05 8.54
CA ALA A 63 -4.95 19.75 7.28
C ALA A 63 -6.16 18.82 7.48
N GLU A 64 -6.02 17.77 8.31
CA GLU A 64 -7.14 16.89 8.64
C GLU A 64 -8.22 17.62 9.44
N ALA A 65 -7.85 18.46 10.41
CA ALA A 65 -8.81 19.28 11.17
C ALA A 65 -9.59 20.23 10.26
N LEU A 66 -8.91 20.89 9.30
CA LEU A 66 -9.56 21.73 8.29
C LEU A 66 -10.52 20.95 7.40
N ARG A 67 -10.12 19.76 6.97
CA ARG A 67 -10.97 18.87 6.17
C ARG A 67 -12.24 18.48 6.94
N GLN A 68 -12.11 18.11 8.20
CA GLN A 68 -13.24 17.75 9.06
C GLN A 68 -14.16 18.94 9.31
N TYR A 69 -13.58 20.13 9.53
CA TYR A 69 -14.36 21.36 9.68
C TYR A 69 -15.14 21.67 8.40
N ALA A 70 -14.48 21.67 7.24
CA ALA A 70 -15.13 21.90 5.95
C ALA A 70 -16.29 20.93 5.71
N LYS A 71 -16.11 19.64 6.06
CA LYS A 71 -17.16 18.64 5.96
C LYS A 71 -18.34 18.92 6.87
N GLN A 72 -18.10 19.33 8.12
CA GLN A 72 -19.15 19.67 9.09
C GLN A 72 -19.88 20.97 8.74
N ALA A 73 -19.15 21.94 8.19
CA ALA A 73 -19.71 23.23 7.76
C ALA A 73 -20.53 23.11 6.46
N GLY A 74 -20.43 21.98 5.74
CA GLY A 74 -21.04 21.81 4.43
C GLY A 74 -20.33 22.60 3.33
N ASP A 75 -19.02 22.86 3.52
CA ASP A 75 -18.20 23.55 2.52
C ASP A 75 -18.08 22.73 1.24
N SER A 76 -17.62 23.39 0.17
CA SER A 76 -17.51 22.75 -1.15
C SER A 76 -16.61 21.51 -1.14
N TRP A 77 -16.85 20.60 -2.06
CA TRP A 77 -16.04 19.41 -2.26
C TRP A 77 -14.55 19.78 -2.54
N GLU A 78 -14.33 20.88 -3.25
CA GLU A 78 -13.00 21.39 -3.57
C GLU A 78 -12.24 21.79 -2.30
N ALA A 79 -12.87 22.53 -1.38
CA ALA A 79 -12.25 22.92 -0.11
C ALA A 79 -11.85 21.71 0.73
N GLN A 80 -12.71 20.68 0.78
CA GLN A 80 -12.42 19.44 1.48
C GLN A 80 -11.25 18.69 0.85
N ASN A 81 -11.17 18.63 -0.49
CA ASN A 81 -10.10 17.95 -1.20
C ASN A 81 -8.77 18.71 -1.18
N HIS A 82 -8.75 20.05 -1.19
CA HIS A 82 -7.52 20.80 -0.99
C HIS A 82 -6.89 20.52 0.38
N ALA A 83 -7.69 20.45 1.44
CA ALA A 83 -7.20 20.06 2.75
C ALA A 83 -6.71 18.59 2.76
N ALA A 84 -7.42 17.70 2.10
CA ALA A 84 -7.02 16.28 1.97
C ALA A 84 -5.72 16.13 1.17
N GLU A 85 -5.50 16.94 0.14
CA GLU A 85 -4.29 16.96 -0.65
C GLU A 85 -3.07 17.36 0.19
N ILE A 86 -3.17 18.46 0.96
CA ILE A 86 -2.11 18.86 1.91
C ILE A 86 -1.79 17.72 2.87
N LYS A 87 -2.81 17.07 3.41
CA LYS A 87 -2.63 15.93 4.32
C LYS A 87 -1.82 14.80 3.68
N VAL A 88 -2.19 14.33 2.49
CA VAL A 88 -1.51 13.17 1.87
C VAL A 88 -0.08 13.52 1.45
N TRP A 89 0.20 14.77 1.04
CA TRP A 89 1.56 15.23 0.79
C TRP A 89 2.39 15.29 2.07
N SER A 90 1.81 15.73 3.20
CA SER A 90 2.47 15.70 4.50
C SER A 90 2.80 14.27 4.93
N GLU A 91 1.85 13.34 4.79
CA GLU A 91 2.04 11.91 5.09
C GLU A 91 3.14 11.29 4.23
N ARG A 92 3.21 11.64 2.92
CA ARG A 92 4.28 11.20 2.02
C ARG A 92 5.64 11.73 2.50
N ARG A 93 5.75 13.04 2.77
CA ARG A 93 7.01 13.66 3.23
C ARG A 93 7.48 13.06 4.56
N GLY A 94 6.58 12.85 5.52
CA GLY A 94 6.90 12.17 6.78
C GLY A 94 7.40 10.74 6.55
N GLY A 95 6.83 10.03 5.58
CA GLY A 95 7.30 8.72 5.16
C GLY A 95 8.69 8.71 4.56
N GLU A 96 9.07 9.75 3.79
CA GLU A 96 10.42 9.92 3.24
C GLU A 96 11.44 10.07 4.37
N LEU A 97 11.20 10.99 5.31
CA LEU A 97 12.10 11.19 6.44
C LEU A 97 12.24 9.92 7.31
N LEU A 98 11.13 9.22 7.55
CA LEU A 98 11.15 7.96 8.30
C LEU A 98 11.93 6.83 7.59
N ARG A 99 12.04 6.87 6.27
CA ARG A 99 12.82 5.89 5.50
C ARG A 99 14.32 6.16 5.55
N GLU A 100 14.73 7.40 5.75
CA GLU A 100 16.13 7.81 5.91
C GLU A 100 16.69 7.41 7.27
N LEU A 101 15.83 7.21 8.28
CA LEU A 101 16.26 6.82 9.62
C LEU A 101 16.64 5.34 9.69
N GLU A 102 17.77 5.06 10.32
CA GLU A 102 18.23 3.70 10.54
C GLU A 102 17.26 2.94 11.48
N ARG A 103 16.82 1.80 11.00
CA ARG A 103 16.10 0.82 11.81
C ARG A 103 17.12 -0.01 12.56
N GLY A 104 17.10 0.03 13.89
CA GLY A 104 17.91 -0.86 14.71
C GLY A 104 17.63 -2.34 14.36
N GLU A 105 18.58 -3.20 14.62
CA GLU A 105 18.42 -4.64 14.43
C GLU A 105 17.19 -5.17 15.22
N PRO A 106 16.48 -6.18 14.69
CA PRO A 106 15.39 -6.81 15.40
C PRO A 106 15.92 -7.38 16.73
N SER A 107 15.35 -6.99 17.85
CA SER A 107 15.75 -7.44 19.20
C SER A 107 15.39 -8.91 19.49
N ARG A 108 15.08 -9.71 18.47
CA ARG A 108 14.76 -11.13 18.60
C ARG A 108 15.89 -11.95 17.99
N LEU A 109 16.97 -12.11 18.75
CA LEU A 109 17.96 -13.13 18.47
C LEU A 109 17.34 -14.48 18.85
N ARG A 110 17.45 -15.45 17.97
CA ARG A 110 17.23 -16.86 18.29
C ARG A 110 18.56 -17.45 18.69
N ASP A 111 18.56 -18.26 19.75
CA ASP A 111 19.70 -19.11 20.07
C ASP A 111 19.84 -20.23 19.04
N ASP A 112 20.92 -21.01 19.16
CA ASP A 112 21.21 -22.13 18.27
C ASP A 112 20.13 -23.23 18.28
N ASP A 113 19.29 -23.26 19.33
CA ASP A 113 18.14 -24.16 19.46
C ASP A 113 16.83 -23.58 18.94
N GLY A 114 16.87 -22.37 18.37
CA GLY A 114 15.72 -21.69 17.78
C GLY A 114 14.74 -21.08 18.80
N MET A 115 15.10 -21.07 20.08
CA MET A 115 14.35 -20.45 21.16
C MET A 115 14.59 -18.95 21.19
N PHE A 116 13.58 -18.15 21.52
CA PHE A 116 13.74 -16.71 21.67
C PHE A 116 14.53 -16.43 22.95
N THR A 117 15.78 -15.95 22.80
CA THR A 117 16.51 -15.43 23.96
C THR A 117 15.99 -14.04 24.29
N VAL A 118 15.43 -13.91 25.48
CA VAL A 118 15.14 -12.62 26.08
C VAL A 118 16.44 -12.17 26.74
N ASP A 119 17.35 -11.59 25.97
CA ASP A 119 18.46 -10.86 26.55
C ASP A 119 17.95 -9.51 27.07
N SER A 120 17.44 -9.58 28.28
CA SER A 120 16.67 -8.51 28.92
C SER A 120 17.53 -7.45 29.59
N MET A 121 18.84 -7.45 29.42
CA MET A 121 19.72 -6.61 30.25
C MET A 121 20.85 -5.89 29.50
N MET A 122 20.88 -5.87 28.19
CA MET A 122 21.74 -4.91 27.51
C MET A 122 20.95 -3.66 27.14
N GLU A 123 21.48 -2.49 27.50
CA GLU A 123 21.01 -1.18 27.06
C GLU A 123 20.72 -1.23 25.56
N SER A 124 19.46 -1.47 25.25
CA SER A 124 18.95 -1.38 23.89
C SER A 124 19.15 0.08 23.48
N THR A 125 20.20 0.37 22.73
CA THR A 125 20.35 1.64 22.05
C THR A 125 19.08 1.81 21.20
N VAL A 126 18.21 2.68 21.68
CA VAL A 126 16.94 2.96 20.99
C VAL A 126 17.31 3.45 19.59
N SER A 127 16.91 2.72 18.57
CA SER A 127 17.26 3.10 17.19
C SER A 127 16.76 4.51 16.88
N PRO A 128 17.47 5.30 16.06
CA PRO A 128 17.03 6.63 15.62
C PRO A 128 15.58 6.65 15.14
N TYR A 129 15.17 5.60 14.45
CA TYR A 129 13.78 5.41 14.01
C TYR A 129 12.78 5.34 15.19
N ARG A 130 13.09 4.55 16.23
CA ARG A 130 12.21 4.42 17.39
C ARG A 130 12.17 5.70 18.21
N SER A 131 13.31 6.36 18.40
CA SER A 131 13.38 7.66 19.08
C SER A 131 12.48 8.67 18.38
N ALA A 132 12.64 8.82 17.07
CA ALA A 132 11.85 9.75 16.28
C ALA A 132 10.33 9.49 16.37
N LEU A 133 9.90 8.21 16.36
CA LEU A 133 8.48 7.88 16.51
C LEU A 133 7.95 8.24 17.90
N THR A 134 8.76 8.02 18.95
CA THR A 134 8.36 8.32 20.33
C THR A 134 8.31 9.82 20.57
N GLU A 135 9.32 10.56 20.11
CA GLU A 135 9.40 12.02 20.23
C GLU A 135 8.25 12.72 19.52
N SER A 136 7.95 12.27 18.28
CA SER A 136 6.86 12.84 17.48
C SER A 136 5.48 12.24 17.77
N ASP A 137 5.35 11.34 18.75
CA ASP A 137 4.11 10.64 19.08
C ASP A 137 3.42 10.08 17.83
N ILE A 138 4.19 9.35 17.01
CA ILE A 138 3.70 8.70 15.79
C ILE A 138 3.59 7.19 16.03
N ALA A 139 2.37 6.65 15.93
CA ALA A 139 2.16 5.22 16.07
C ALA A 139 2.91 4.43 14.97
N PRO A 140 3.52 3.27 15.28
CA PRO A 140 4.25 2.45 14.30
C PRO A 140 3.43 2.07 13.07
N THR A 141 2.12 1.85 13.23
CA THR A 141 1.19 1.59 12.13
C THR A 141 1.02 2.79 11.20
N THR A 142 0.97 3.99 11.76
CA THR A 142 0.91 5.26 11.02
C THR A 142 2.22 5.48 10.26
N ALA A 143 3.36 5.32 10.94
CA ALA A 143 4.68 5.41 10.33
C ALA A 143 4.85 4.46 9.14
N HIS A 144 4.41 3.21 9.29
CA HIS A 144 4.43 2.23 8.20
C HIS A 144 3.58 2.68 6.99
N ARG A 145 2.38 3.23 7.24
CA ARG A 145 1.52 3.77 6.17
C ARG A 145 2.18 4.94 5.45
N TRP A 146 2.79 5.86 6.18
CA TRP A 146 3.51 7.00 5.60
C TRP A 146 4.71 6.55 4.75
N GLN A 147 5.50 5.60 5.27
CA GLN A 147 6.61 5.01 4.51
C GLN A 147 6.14 4.30 3.23
N LEU A 148 4.94 3.72 3.26
CA LEU A 148 4.36 3.11 2.07
C LEU A 148 3.96 4.16 1.02
N LEU A 149 3.42 5.31 1.44
CA LEU A 149 3.14 6.44 0.54
C LEU A 149 4.43 6.98 -0.11
N ALA A 150 5.52 7.06 0.66
CA ALA A 150 6.82 7.48 0.16
C ALA A 150 7.48 6.48 -0.83
N THR A 151 6.88 5.31 -1.08
CA THR A 151 7.34 4.40 -2.15
C THR A 151 6.78 4.75 -3.52
N ILE A 152 5.75 5.59 -3.57
CA ILE A 152 5.14 6.01 -4.84
C ILE A 152 6.06 7.06 -5.48
N PRO A 153 6.47 6.89 -6.75
CA PRO A 153 7.17 7.94 -7.49
C PRO A 153 6.35 9.23 -7.48
N GLU A 154 7.02 10.38 -7.40
CA GLU A 154 6.34 11.68 -7.24
C GLU A 154 5.41 12.00 -8.41
N GLU A 155 5.82 11.66 -9.61
CA GLU A 155 5.03 11.83 -10.82
C GLU A 155 3.72 11.05 -10.72
N VAL A 156 3.79 9.77 -10.33
CA VAL A 156 2.61 8.91 -10.17
C VAL A 156 1.72 9.36 -9.00
N PHE A 157 2.33 9.91 -7.94
CA PHE A 157 1.60 10.47 -6.80
C PHE A 157 0.79 11.70 -7.25
N SER A 158 1.41 12.62 -7.97
CA SER A 158 0.78 13.81 -8.54
C SER A 158 -0.30 13.45 -9.56
N GLU A 159 -0.03 12.54 -10.50
CA GLU A 159 -1.01 12.06 -11.49
C GLU A 159 -2.24 11.42 -10.82
N THR A 160 -2.03 10.66 -9.74
CA THR A 160 -3.14 10.05 -9.00
C THR A 160 -4.05 11.11 -8.39
N ILE A 161 -3.48 12.19 -7.85
CA ILE A 161 -4.25 13.32 -7.32
C ILE A 161 -4.96 14.07 -8.45
N SER A 162 -4.25 14.38 -9.55
CA SER A 162 -4.82 15.06 -10.72
C SER A 162 -6.00 14.29 -11.32
N SER A 163 -5.93 12.95 -11.35
CA SER A 163 -7.03 12.11 -11.83
C SER A 163 -8.30 12.22 -10.99
N VAL A 164 -8.18 12.59 -9.71
CA VAL A 164 -9.34 12.86 -8.85
C VAL A 164 -9.98 14.19 -9.22
N TRP A 165 -9.16 15.22 -9.47
CA TRP A 165 -9.64 16.54 -9.88
C TRP A 165 -10.30 16.54 -11.28
N GLU A 166 -9.81 15.71 -12.20
CA GLU A 166 -10.32 15.59 -13.57
C GLU A 166 -11.54 14.64 -13.68
N SER A 167 -11.84 13.91 -12.61
CA SER A 167 -12.93 12.93 -12.62
C SER A 167 -14.30 13.62 -12.67
N GLU A 168 -15.16 13.21 -13.59
CA GLU A 168 -16.58 13.62 -13.61
C GLU A 168 -17.35 13.19 -12.35
N GLN A 169 -16.86 12.15 -11.67
CA GLN A 169 -17.39 11.72 -10.38
C GLN A 169 -16.65 12.46 -9.28
N LEU A 170 -17.40 13.06 -8.34
CA LEU A 170 -16.83 13.68 -7.14
C LEU A 170 -16.20 12.61 -6.25
N LYS A 171 -14.88 12.41 -6.39
CA LYS A 171 -14.11 11.47 -5.59
C LYS A 171 -13.30 12.23 -4.55
N ASP A 172 -13.15 11.63 -3.38
CA ASP A 172 -12.34 12.20 -2.31
C ASP A 172 -10.87 11.78 -2.42
N ILE A 173 -9.98 12.74 -2.26
CA ILE A 173 -8.57 12.46 -2.01
C ILE A 173 -8.45 11.88 -0.61
N THR A 174 -7.91 10.68 -0.48
CA THR A 174 -7.78 9.98 0.80
C THR A 174 -6.44 9.25 0.91
N THR A 175 -5.94 9.10 2.13
CA THR A 175 -4.78 8.23 2.41
C THR A 175 -4.99 6.80 1.88
N ASN A 176 -6.22 6.28 1.94
CA ASN A 176 -6.52 4.93 1.45
C ASN A 176 -6.42 4.82 -0.08
N LEU A 177 -6.82 5.86 -0.83
CA LEU A 177 -6.62 5.91 -2.28
C LEU A 177 -5.12 5.77 -2.61
N MET A 178 -4.29 6.57 -1.95
CA MET A 178 -2.85 6.57 -2.16
C MET A 178 -2.20 5.23 -1.73
N LEU A 179 -2.66 4.63 -0.63
CA LEU A 179 -2.19 3.31 -0.19
C LEU A 179 -2.53 2.20 -1.19
N ARG A 180 -3.72 2.25 -1.81
CA ARG A 180 -4.07 1.32 -2.90
C ARG A 180 -3.11 1.47 -4.08
N LYS A 181 -2.77 2.71 -4.45
CA LYS A 181 -1.80 2.97 -5.53
C LYS A 181 -0.42 2.45 -5.20
N ALA A 182 0.08 2.68 -3.96
CA ALA A 182 1.34 2.12 -3.50
C ALA A 182 1.37 0.58 -3.58
N GLN A 183 0.28 -0.07 -3.19
CA GLN A 183 0.15 -1.52 -3.28
C GLN A 183 0.12 -2.02 -4.74
N GLU A 184 -0.53 -1.28 -5.64
CA GLU A 184 -0.55 -1.59 -7.07
C GLU A 184 0.86 -1.54 -7.67
N ILE A 185 1.62 -0.46 -7.42
CA ILE A 185 3.01 -0.31 -7.87
C ILE A 185 3.88 -1.46 -7.33
N LYS A 186 3.76 -1.78 -6.05
CA LYS A 186 4.49 -2.89 -5.44
C LYS A 186 4.18 -4.23 -6.09
N ARG A 187 2.92 -4.46 -6.52
CA ARG A 187 2.53 -5.66 -7.27
C ARG A 187 3.16 -5.69 -8.66
N GLN A 188 3.10 -4.56 -9.38
CA GLN A 188 3.69 -4.44 -10.71
C GLN A 188 5.21 -4.68 -10.66
N GLN A 189 5.90 -4.12 -9.67
CA GLN A 189 7.33 -4.35 -9.45
C GLN A 189 7.65 -5.82 -9.15
N LYS A 190 6.82 -6.47 -8.32
CA LYS A 190 6.97 -7.90 -8.06
C LYS A 190 6.68 -8.76 -9.30
N ALA A 191 5.66 -8.39 -10.06
CA ALA A 191 5.31 -9.07 -11.31
C ALA A 191 6.40 -8.90 -12.39
N GLY A 192 6.97 -7.68 -12.50
CA GLY A 192 8.06 -7.40 -13.44
C GLY A 192 9.42 -8.01 -13.04
N GLY A 193 9.59 -8.36 -11.74
CA GLY A 193 10.80 -9.03 -11.25
C GLY A 193 10.73 -10.57 -11.27
N LEU A 194 9.57 -11.12 -11.54
CA LEU A 194 9.40 -12.52 -11.86
C LEU A 194 9.53 -12.68 -13.37
N GLU A 195 10.77 -12.62 -13.89
CA GLU A 195 11.04 -13.24 -15.18
C GLU A 195 10.52 -14.68 -15.08
N SER A 196 9.51 -15.00 -15.88
CA SER A 196 9.06 -16.39 -16.00
C SER A 196 10.28 -17.19 -16.45
N GLN A 197 10.79 -18.03 -15.57
CA GLN A 197 11.87 -18.91 -15.97
C GLN A 197 11.38 -19.73 -17.18
N PRO A 198 12.17 -19.85 -18.23
CA PRO A 198 11.78 -20.67 -19.35
C PRO A 198 11.48 -22.10 -18.85
N LEU A 199 10.48 -22.72 -19.44
CA LEU A 199 10.15 -24.09 -19.12
C LEU A 199 11.38 -24.97 -19.39
N PRO A 200 11.61 -26.01 -18.56
CA PRO A 200 12.79 -26.86 -18.71
C PRO A 200 12.74 -27.62 -20.04
N GLU A 201 13.89 -27.78 -20.68
CA GLU A 201 14.00 -28.62 -21.88
C GLU A 201 14.02 -30.11 -21.53
N GLY A 202 13.44 -30.94 -22.38
CA GLY A 202 13.47 -32.41 -22.24
C GLY A 202 12.08 -33.05 -22.18
N LYS A 203 12.06 -34.37 -21.95
CA LYS A 203 10.86 -35.19 -21.79
C LYS A 203 10.66 -35.54 -20.32
N PHE A 204 9.47 -35.36 -19.82
CA PHE A 204 9.13 -35.60 -18.42
C PHE A 204 7.94 -36.54 -18.30
N ARG A 205 8.03 -37.44 -17.34
CA ARG A 205 6.95 -38.41 -17.02
C ARG A 205 6.04 -37.94 -15.91
N ILE A 206 6.46 -36.95 -15.11
CA ILE A 206 5.66 -36.43 -13.99
C ILE A 206 5.62 -34.90 -14.11
N PHE A 207 4.40 -34.37 -14.17
CA PHE A 207 4.12 -32.94 -14.08
C PHE A 207 3.41 -32.67 -12.75
N TYR A 208 4.00 -31.79 -11.95
CA TYR A 208 3.40 -31.31 -10.70
C TYR A 208 3.24 -29.79 -10.84
N ALA A 209 2.00 -29.35 -11.05
CA ALA A 209 1.68 -27.99 -11.41
C ALA A 209 0.73 -27.32 -10.40
N ASP A 210 1.09 -26.13 -9.96
CA ASP A 210 0.24 -25.21 -9.19
C ASP A 210 0.15 -23.87 -9.94
N PRO A 211 -0.70 -23.79 -10.98
CA PRO A 211 -0.79 -22.58 -11.79
C PRO A 211 -1.32 -21.40 -10.98
N PRO A 212 -0.93 -20.18 -11.31
CA PRO A 212 -1.43 -18.97 -10.68
C PRO A 212 -2.82 -18.61 -11.24
N TRP A 213 -3.83 -19.32 -10.83
CA TRP A 213 -5.21 -19.17 -11.31
C TRP A 213 -5.74 -17.75 -11.09
N ALA A 214 -6.29 -17.13 -12.14
CA ALA A 214 -7.06 -15.89 -12.02
C ALA A 214 -8.49 -16.22 -11.57
N TYR A 215 -8.88 -15.70 -10.40
CA TYR A 215 -10.25 -15.79 -9.93
C TYR A 215 -11.06 -14.65 -10.53
N GLY A 216 -11.89 -14.93 -11.54
CA GLY A 216 -12.83 -13.96 -12.11
C GLY A 216 -13.75 -13.40 -11.02
N ASN A 217 -13.69 -12.12 -10.75
CA ASN A 217 -14.42 -11.44 -9.70
C ASN A 217 -15.90 -11.29 -10.06
N SER A 218 -16.72 -12.27 -9.79
CA SER A 218 -18.18 -12.16 -9.77
C SER A 218 -18.77 -12.43 -8.38
N GLY A 219 -18.00 -12.25 -7.30
CA GLY A 219 -18.46 -12.47 -5.93
C GLY A 219 -18.73 -11.16 -5.20
N VAL A 220 -19.96 -11.01 -4.71
CA VAL A 220 -20.42 -9.98 -3.78
C VAL A 220 -19.37 -9.68 -2.71
N ILE A 221 -18.98 -8.42 -2.63
CA ILE A 221 -18.08 -7.87 -1.61
C ILE A 221 -18.81 -7.93 -0.27
N THR A 222 -18.58 -8.96 0.52
CA THR A 222 -18.90 -8.97 1.94
C THR A 222 -17.64 -8.70 2.73
N GLY A 223 -17.54 -7.53 3.21
CA GLY A 223 -16.82 -6.82 4.28
C GLY A 223 -15.64 -7.48 4.96
N ASP A 224 -14.68 -8.07 4.32
CA ASP A 224 -13.27 -8.16 4.74
C ASP A 224 -12.41 -8.63 3.57
N ASP A 225 -12.20 -7.71 2.63
CA ASP A 225 -11.55 -7.97 1.34
C ASP A 225 -10.05 -8.29 1.43
N ASN A 226 -9.54 -8.55 2.64
CA ASN A 226 -8.10 -8.64 2.87
C ASN A 226 -7.55 -10.07 2.93
N TYR A 227 -8.40 -11.10 2.93
CA TYR A 227 -7.95 -12.47 3.09
C TYR A 227 -8.08 -13.28 1.78
N GLY A 228 -6.95 -13.71 1.22
CA GLY A 228 -6.90 -14.89 0.35
C GLY A 228 -6.92 -14.72 -1.16
N ARG A 229 -6.71 -13.54 -1.74
CA ARG A 229 -6.59 -13.41 -3.20
C ARG A 229 -5.16 -13.76 -3.65
N ALA A 230 -5.00 -14.90 -4.35
CA ALA A 230 -3.73 -15.30 -4.97
C ALA A 230 -3.19 -14.21 -5.91
N GLU A 231 -4.08 -13.47 -6.58
CA GLU A 231 -3.79 -12.31 -7.43
C GLU A 231 -3.03 -11.18 -6.74
N ARG A 232 -3.03 -11.16 -5.39
CA ARG A 232 -2.24 -10.17 -4.61
C ARG A 232 -0.77 -10.57 -4.45
N HIS A 233 -0.45 -11.83 -4.68
CA HIS A 233 0.88 -12.38 -4.43
C HIS A 233 1.62 -12.73 -5.71
N TYR A 234 0.89 -13.09 -6.78
CA TYR A 234 1.45 -13.53 -8.07
C TYR A 234 0.67 -12.90 -9.22
N PRO A 235 1.30 -12.68 -10.40
CA PRO A 235 0.56 -12.41 -11.63
C PRO A 235 -0.31 -13.64 -11.90
N ALA A 236 -1.64 -13.46 -11.82
CA ALA A 236 -2.58 -14.53 -12.09
C ALA A 236 -2.78 -14.69 -13.60
N MET A 237 -2.97 -15.92 -14.05
CA MET A 237 -3.22 -16.28 -15.45
C MET A 237 -4.68 -16.68 -15.63
N SER A 238 -5.29 -16.18 -16.69
CA SER A 238 -6.63 -16.60 -17.10
C SER A 238 -6.62 -18.05 -17.62
N ILE A 239 -7.78 -18.69 -17.66
CA ILE A 239 -7.93 -20.03 -18.25
C ILE A 239 -7.38 -20.09 -19.65
N ALA A 240 -7.64 -19.07 -20.47
CA ALA A 240 -7.14 -18.98 -21.85
C ALA A 240 -5.60 -18.95 -21.92
N GLU A 241 -4.95 -18.17 -21.05
CA GLU A 241 -3.49 -18.10 -20.96
C GLU A 241 -2.89 -19.42 -20.49
N LEU A 242 -3.51 -20.08 -19.50
CA LEU A 242 -3.09 -21.41 -19.05
C LEU A 242 -3.26 -22.45 -20.17
N CYS A 243 -4.35 -22.42 -20.91
CA CYS A 243 -4.55 -23.30 -22.07
C CYS A 243 -3.49 -23.06 -23.17
N ALA A 244 -3.04 -21.81 -23.36
CA ALA A 244 -2.02 -21.50 -24.37
C ALA A 244 -0.67 -22.18 -24.09
N LEU A 245 -0.32 -22.47 -22.84
CA LEU A 245 0.86 -23.26 -22.47
C LEU A 245 0.80 -24.72 -22.95
N GLY A 246 -0.34 -25.17 -23.43
CA GLY A 246 -0.57 -26.57 -23.80
C GLY A 246 0.35 -27.08 -24.89
N LEU A 247 0.83 -26.26 -25.82
CA LEU A 247 1.76 -26.66 -26.86
C LEU A 247 3.14 -27.02 -26.27
N GLU A 248 3.64 -26.18 -25.36
CA GLU A 248 4.94 -26.36 -24.72
C GLU A 248 4.90 -27.58 -23.76
N ILE A 249 3.83 -27.70 -22.96
CA ILE A 249 3.65 -28.82 -22.02
C ILE A 249 3.56 -30.15 -22.77
N LYS A 250 2.80 -30.22 -23.86
CA LYS A 250 2.74 -31.41 -24.72
C LYS A 250 4.09 -31.77 -25.30
N ALA A 251 4.86 -30.76 -25.72
CA ALA A 251 6.21 -30.99 -26.26
C ALA A 251 7.15 -31.61 -25.22
N MET A 252 6.95 -31.30 -23.94
CA MET A 252 7.74 -31.84 -22.82
C MET A 252 7.18 -33.13 -22.23
N ALA A 253 5.95 -33.51 -22.51
CA ALA A 253 5.35 -34.71 -21.94
C ALA A 253 5.86 -35.95 -22.68
N ASP A 254 6.21 -36.99 -21.91
CA ASP A 254 6.45 -38.34 -22.40
C ASP A 254 5.09 -39.04 -22.67
N ASP A 255 5.09 -40.13 -23.41
CA ASP A 255 3.85 -40.83 -23.82
C ASP A 255 3.04 -41.36 -22.62
N ASP A 256 3.71 -41.72 -21.53
CA ASP A 256 3.13 -42.22 -20.29
C ASP A 256 3.15 -41.18 -19.15
N ALA A 257 3.21 -39.90 -19.48
CA ALA A 257 3.30 -38.83 -18.49
C ALA A 257 2.02 -38.71 -17.62
N VAL A 258 2.20 -38.34 -16.37
CA VAL A 258 1.15 -38.09 -15.39
C VAL A 258 1.17 -36.63 -14.94
N LEU A 259 0.00 -36.00 -14.88
CA LEU A 259 -0.18 -34.63 -14.39
C LEU A 259 -0.85 -34.62 -13.01
N PHE A 260 -0.22 -34.00 -12.04
CA PHE A 260 -0.80 -33.56 -10.76
C PHE A 260 -1.04 -32.06 -10.83
N LEU A 261 -2.32 -31.66 -10.93
CA LEU A 261 -2.70 -30.26 -11.09
C LEU A 261 -3.43 -29.79 -9.84
N TRP A 262 -2.86 -28.78 -9.17
CA TRP A 262 -3.53 -28.11 -8.07
C TRP A 262 -4.59 -27.15 -8.60
N VAL A 263 -5.79 -27.25 -8.02
CA VAL A 263 -6.89 -26.35 -8.32
C VAL A 263 -7.70 -26.10 -7.06
N THR A 264 -8.24 -24.90 -6.93
CA THR A 264 -9.17 -24.58 -5.86
C THR A 264 -10.61 -24.91 -6.27
N SER A 265 -11.46 -25.21 -5.29
CA SER A 265 -12.86 -25.60 -5.54
C SER A 265 -13.65 -24.68 -6.49
N PRO A 266 -13.50 -23.34 -6.44
CA PRO A 266 -14.21 -22.43 -7.36
C PRO A 266 -13.87 -22.61 -8.83
N LEU A 267 -12.67 -23.12 -9.15
CA LEU A 267 -12.18 -23.29 -10.54
C LEU A 267 -12.12 -24.75 -10.96
N LEU A 268 -12.75 -25.63 -10.20
CA LEU A 268 -12.72 -27.08 -10.48
C LEU A 268 -13.35 -27.44 -11.84
N ALA A 269 -14.38 -26.73 -12.26
CA ALA A 269 -15.02 -26.97 -13.56
C ALA A 269 -14.12 -26.51 -14.71
N GLU A 270 -13.52 -25.33 -14.58
CA GLU A 270 -12.68 -24.70 -15.59
C GLU A 270 -11.34 -25.40 -15.75
N CYS A 271 -10.83 -26.05 -14.72
CA CYS A 271 -9.54 -26.76 -14.79
C CYS A 271 -9.53 -27.90 -15.81
N PHE A 272 -10.69 -28.49 -16.14
CA PHE A 272 -10.78 -29.54 -17.15
C PHE A 272 -10.44 -29.07 -18.56
N GLU A 273 -10.69 -27.80 -18.86
CA GLU A 273 -10.27 -27.18 -20.14
C GLU A 273 -8.75 -27.14 -20.23
N VAL A 274 -8.09 -26.75 -19.12
CA VAL A 274 -6.62 -26.70 -19.03
C VAL A 274 -6.02 -28.10 -19.15
N ILE A 275 -6.55 -29.09 -18.40
CA ILE A 275 -6.11 -30.50 -18.48
C ILE A 275 -6.14 -31.00 -19.91
N LYS A 276 -7.25 -30.75 -20.61
CA LYS A 276 -7.43 -31.14 -22.02
C LYS A 276 -6.47 -30.37 -22.94
N ALA A 277 -6.31 -29.07 -22.74
CA ALA A 277 -5.41 -28.23 -23.53
C ALA A 277 -3.97 -28.69 -23.39
N TRP A 278 -3.55 -29.15 -22.21
CA TRP A 278 -2.22 -29.68 -21.93
C TRP A 278 -2.02 -31.12 -22.42
N GLY A 279 -3.06 -31.74 -22.96
CA GLY A 279 -2.97 -33.08 -23.57
C GLY A 279 -3.19 -34.23 -22.59
N PHE A 280 -3.61 -33.94 -21.38
CA PHE A 280 -3.85 -34.97 -20.36
C PHE A 280 -5.34 -35.37 -20.29
N GLN A 281 -5.60 -36.55 -19.73
CA GLN A 281 -6.93 -37.05 -19.46
C GLN A 281 -7.14 -37.16 -17.97
N TYR A 282 -8.21 -36.56 -17.45
CA TYR A 282 -8.60 -36.70 -16.05
C TYR A 282 -8.83 -38.16 -15.66
N LYS A 283 -8.29 -38.55 -14.52
CA LYS A 283 -8.44 -39.92 -13.95
C LYS A 283 -9.11 -39.87 -12.58
N THR A 284 -8.62 -39.04 -11.67
CA THR A 284 -9.09 -38.95 -10.30
C THR A 284 -8.70 -37.63 -9.67
N SER A 285 -9.28 -37.31 -8.52
CA SER A 285 -8.90 -36.16 -7.70
C SER A 285 -8.60 -36.59 -6.28
N PHE A 286 -7.73 -35.81 -5.64
CA PHE A 286 -7.43 -35.87 -4.23
C PHE A 286 -7.86 -34.53 -3.62
N VAL A 287 -8.43 -34.58 -2.42
CA VAL A 287 -8.82 -33.38 -1.68
C VAL A 287 -7.81 -33.15 -0.57
N TRP A 288 -7.21 -31.97 -0.56
CA TRP A 288 -6.39 -31.54 0.56
C TRP A 288 -7.23 -30.66 1.47
N ASP A 289 -7.59 -31.19 2.64
CA ASP A 289 -8.25 -30.43 3.70
C ASP A 289 -7.20 -29.69 4.54
N LYS A 290 -7.21 -28.34 4.47
CA LYS A 290 -6.37 -27.49 5.32
C LYS A 290 -7.02 -27.32 6.68
N VAL A 291 -6.97 -28.35 7.50
CA VAL A 291 -7.44 -28.25 8.90
C VAL A 291 -6.54 -27.25 9.64
N ARG A 292 -7.13 -26.13 10.08
CA ARG A 292 -6.47 -25.21 11.00
C ARG A 292 -6.45 -25.86 12.38
N HIS A 293 -5.31 -26.37 12.79
CA HIS A 293 -5.10 -26.66 14.20
C HIS A 293 -4.91 -25.31 14.92
N ASN A 294 -5.98 -24.79 15.52
CA ASN A 294 -5.89 -23.76 16.53
C ASN A 294 -5.46 -24.48 17.81
N PHE A 295 -4.17 -24.43 18.12
CA PHE A 295 -3.64 -24.72 19.45
C PHE A 295 -3.54 -23.44 20.26
#